data_39f259fc3f1aa8bac1855181ae19bc5d
#
_entry.id   39f259fc3f1aa8bac1855181ae19bc5d
#
_cell.length_a   1.000
_cell.length_b   1.000
_cell.length_c   1.000
_cell.angle_alpha   90.00
_cell.angle_beta   90.00
_cell.angle_gamma   90.00
#
_symmetry.space_group_name_H-M   'P 1'
#
loop_
_entity.id
_entity.type
_entity.pdbx_description
1 polymer ?
#
loop_
_entity_poly.entity_id
_entity_poly.type
_entity_poly.pdbx_seq_one_letter_code
_entity_poly.pdbx_strand_id
1 'polypeptide(L)'
;RSTNTIVQAANSVIKNNKDQLEKNVFTANEEGPKIELLKAVSDIEEGRLVSTQIFEAKSRAGLRNLDFAILYRTNAQSRVFEESLRRMNIKYRIIGGLSFYQRREIKDLLAYLRFTVNQQDTEAFKRIINLPKRGIGDQTVAKILVTAAENNKSVWEIVGDIHTYVSGRAANAIDQ
;
A
#
# COMPACT_ATOMS: atom_id res chain seq x y z
N ARG A 1 -18.24 -24.06 3.74
CA ARG A 1 -18.58 -22.97 2.81
C ARG A 1 -17.97 -23.15 1.42
N SER A 2 -16.93 -23.98 1.26
CA SER A 2 -16.29 -24.28 -0.02
C SER A 2 -16.97 -25.46 -0.71
N THR A 3 -16.82 -25.55 -2.04
CA THR A 3 -17.24 -26.70 -2.84
C THR A 3 -16.36 -27.92 -2.56
N ASN A 4 -16.83 -29.10 -2.90
CA ASN A 4 -16.12 -30.34 -2.60
C ASN A 4 -14.75 -30.41 -3.32
N THR A 5 -14.66 -29.95 -4.57
CA THR A 5 -13.40 -29.86 -5.32
C THR A 5 -12.32 -29.10 -4.57
N ILE A 6 -12.66 -27.93 -3.98
CA ILE A 6 -11.71 -27.11 -3.19
C ILE A 6 -11.32 -27.83 -1.91
N VAL A 7 -12.29 -28.45 -1.21
CA VAL A 7 -12.02 -29.16 0.05
C VAL A 7 -11.11 -30.37 -0.18
N GLN A 8 -11.34 -31.15 -1.22
CA GLN A 8 -10.49 -32.30 -1.57
C GLN A 8 -9.06 -31.87 -1.92
N ALA A 9 -8.91 -30.80 -2.72
CA ALA A 9 -7.61 -30.24 -3.04
C ALA A 9 -6.87 -29.75 -1.79
N ALA A 10 -7.54 -29.03 -0.88
CA ALA A 10 -6.98 -28.57 0.38
C ALA A 10 -6.54 -29.74 1.26
N ASN A 11 -7.36 -30.79 1.42
CA ASN A 11 -7.02 -31.98 2.16
C ASN A 11 -5.80 -32.70 1.56
N SER A 12 -5.71 -32.75 0.21
CA SER A 12 -4.58 -33.36 -0.47
C SER A 12 -3.27 -32.59 -0.25
N VAL A 13 -3.32 -31.26 -0.29
CA VAL A 13 -2.14 -30.40 -0.04
C VAL A 13 -1.66 -30.55 1.40
N ILE A 14 -2.57 -30.50 2.36
CA ILE A 14 -2.21 -30.51 3.78
C ILE A 14 -1.64 -31.86 4.23
N LYS A 15 -2.01 -32.98 3.59
CA LYS A 15 -1.44 -34.30 3.88
C LYS A 15 0.09 -34.38 3.71
N ASN A 16 0.69 -33.47 2.94
CA ASN A 16 2.14 -33.41 2.78
C ASN A 16 2.85 -32.82 4.01
N ASN A 17 2.11 -32.26 4.96
CA ASN A 17 2.66 -31.69 6.19
C ASN A 17 2.79 -32.79 7.25
N LYS A 18 4.01 -33.11 7.67
CA LYS A 18 4.32 -34.21 8.59
C LYS A 18 3.96 -33.94 10.05
N ASP A 19 3.94 -32.67 10.46
CA ASP A 19 3.79 -32.24 11.85
C ASP A 19 2.38 -31.70 12.15
N GLN A 20 1.36 -32.18 11.48
CA GLN A 20 -0.02 -31.72 11.69
C GLN A 20 -0.86 -32.74 12.45
N LEU A 21 -1.87 -32.24 13.16
CA LEU A 21 -2.97 -33.08 13.65
C LEU A 21 -3.81 -33.56 12.46
N GLU A 22 -4.09 -34.87 12.39
CA GLU A 22 -4.97 -35.39 11.34
C GLU A 22 -6.36 -34.73 11.44
N LYS A 23 -6.66 -33.92 10.45
CA LYS A 23 -7.99 -33.32 10.25
C LYS A 23 -8.46 -33.59 8.85
N ASN A 24 -9.62 -34.16 8.73
CA ASN A 24 -10.28 -34.33 7.44
C ASN A 24 -11.41 -33.30 7.35
N VAL A 25 -11.24 -32.27 6.53
CA VAL A 25 -12.27 -31.27 6.31
C VAL A 25 -13.26 -31.82 5.29
N PHE A 26 -14.54 -31.65 5.54
CA PHE A 26 -15.61 -32.09 4.67
C PHE A 26 -16.60 -30.94 4.39
N THR A 27 -17.40 -31.09 3.35
CA THR A 27 -18.45 -30.15 2.99
C THR A 27 -19.67 -30.92 2.49
N ALA A 28 -20.85 -30.37 2.73
CA ALA A 28 -22.11 -30.83 2.13
C ALA A 28 -22.46 -30.07 0.85
N ASN A 29 -21.63 -29.15 0.39
CA ASN A 29 -21.84 -28.39 -0.82
C ASN A 29 -21.60 -29.27 -2.06
N GLU A 30 -22.10 -28.82 -3.19
CA GLU A 30 -21.89 -29.43 -4.50
C GLU A 30 -20.41 -29.55 -4.85
N GLU A 31 -20.11 -30.36 -5.85
CA GLU A 31 -18.73 -30.60 -6.31
C GLU A 31 -18.03 -29.30 -6.74
N GLY A 32 -18.77 -28.46 -7.47
CA GLY A 32 -18.25 -27.18 -7.98
C GLY A 32 -17.32 -27.33 -9.20
N PRO A 33 -16.88 -26.22 -9.79
CA PRO A 33 -15.99 -26.22 -10.95
C PRO A 33 -14.58 -26.73 -10.58
N LYS A 34 -13.84 -27.17 -11.60
CA LYS A 34 -12.44 -27.56 -11.45
C LYS A 34 -11.57 -26.35 -11.11
N ILE A 35 -10.49 -26.61 -10.37
CA ILE A 35 -9.45 -25.62 -10.09
C ILE A 35 -8.64 -25.36 -11.36
N GLU A 36 -8.51 -24.11 -11.75
CA GLU A 36 -7.67 -23.69 -12.88
C GLU A 36 -6.31 -23.25 -12.40
N LEU A 37 -5.26 -23.65 -13.09
CA LEU A 37 -3.88 -23.21 -12.85
C LEU A 37 -3.45 -22.26 -13.96
N LEU A 38 -3.24 -21.00 -13.59
CA LEU A 38 -2.70 -19.97 -14.47
C LEU A 38 -1.21 -19.79 -14.19
N LYS A 39 -0.38 -19.82 -15.23
CA LYS A 39 1.05 -19.54 -15.13
C LYS A 39 1.33 -18.15 -15.73
N ALA A 40 2.05 -17.33 -14.99
CA ALA A 40 2.56 -16.05 -15.44
C ALA A 40 4.09 -16.07 -15.52
N VAL A 41 4.67 -15.29 -16.42
CA VAL A 41 6.13 -15.18 -16.58
C VAL A 41 6.72 -14.16 -15.61
N SER A 42 5.88 -13.22 -15.13
CA SER A 42 6.27 -12.19 -14.18
C SER A 42 5.12 -11.85 -13.22
N ASP A 43 5.47 -11.19 -12.12
CA ASP A 43 4.50 -10.67 -11.14
C ASP A 43 3.53 -9.66 -11.79
N ILE A 44 4.02 -8.80 -12.69
CA ILE A 44 3.18 -7.84 -13.43
C ILE A 44 2.15 -8.57 -14.30
N GLU A 45 2.55 -9.63 -14.96
CA GLU A 45 1.66 -10.45 -15.78
C GLU A 45 0.64 -11.19 -14.89
N GLU A 46 1.08 -11.72 -13.73
CA GLU A 46 0.18 -12.33 -12.74
C GLU A 46 -0.93 -11.37 -12.33
N GLY A 47 -0.56 -10.14 -11.93
CA GLY A 47 -1.54 -9.12 -11.58
C GLY A 47 -2.51 -8.80 -12.70
N ARG A 48 -2.02 -8.72 -13.94
CA ARG A 48 -2.84 -8.47 -15.13
C ARG A 48 -3.80 -9.63 -15.41
N LEU A 49 -3.32 -10.86 -15.38
CA LEU A 49 -4.14 -12.05 -15.61
C LEU A 49 -5.27 -12.15 -14.57
N VAL A 50 -4.95 -12.00 -13.29
CA VAL A 50 -5.94 -12.07 -12.22
C VAL A 50 -7.00 -10.97 -12.36
N SER A 51 -6.60 -9.73 -12.60
CA SER A 51 -7.55 -8.62 -12.76
C SER A 51 -8.43 -8.78 -14.00
N THR A 52 -7.89 -9.32 -15.09
CA THR A 52 -8.66 -9.63 -16.31
C THR A 52 -9.68 -10.73 -16.05
N GLN A 53 -9.29 -11.82 -15.37
CA GLN A 53 -10.20 -12.90 -14.99
C GLN A 53 -11.36 -12.40 -14.12
N ILE A 54 -11.08 -11.54 -13.14
CA ILE A 54 -12.12 -10.93 -12.30
C ILE A 54 -13.06 -10.08 -13.16
N PHE A 55 -12.52 -9.24 -14.04
CA PHE A 55 -13.32 -8.39 -14.91
C PHE A 55 -14.25 -9.21 -15.83
N GLU A 56 -13.71 -10.25 -16.45
CA GLU A 56 -14.48 -11.13 -17.33
C GLU A 56 -15.56 -11.91 -16.56
N ALA A 57 -15.22 -12.47 -15.41
CA ALA A 57 -16.19 -13.21 -14.58
C ALA A 57 -17.33 -12.30 -14.10
N LYS A 58 -17.02 -11.06 -13.72
CA LYS A 58 -18.05 -10.05 -13.39
C LYS A 58 -18.97 -9.76 -14.56
N SER A 59 -18.39 -9.58 -15.75
CA SER A 59 -19.18 -9.24 -16.94
C SER A 59 -20.07 -10.39 -17.42
N ARG A 60 -19.58 -11.64 -17.32
CA ARG A 60 -20.34 -12.82 -17.76
C ARG A 60 -21.43 -13.23 -16.78
N ALA A 61 -21.15 -13.18 -15.48
CA ALA A 61 -22.03 -13.75 -14.45
C ALA A 61 -22.71 -12.68 -13.55
N GLY A 62 -22.54 -11.39 -13.84
CA GLY A 62 -23.13 -10.31 -13.05
C GLY A 62 -22.62 -10.24 -11.61
N LEU A 63 -21.40 -10.72 -11.34
CA LEU A 63 -20.84 -10.80 -10.01
C LEU A 63 -20.39 -9.43 -9.49
N ARG A 64 -20.42 -9.25 -8.16
CA ARG A 64 -19.99 -8.03 -7.48
C ARG A 64 -18.53 -8.16 -7.04
N ASN A 65 -17.88 -7.06 -6.76
CA ASN A 65 -16.50 -7.08 -6.25
C ASN A 65 -16.36 -7.89 -4.95
N LEU A 66 -17.40 -7.95 -4.13
CA LEU A 66 -17.42 -8.72 -2.88
C LEU A 66 -17.47 -10.24 -3.08
N ASP A 67 -17.76 -10.70 -4.28
CA ASP A 67 -17.84 -12.12 -4.60
C ASP A 67 -16.45 -12.70 -4.98
N PHE A 68 -15.41 -11.86 -4.99
CA PHE A 68 -14.02 -12.24 -5.29
C PHE A 68 -13.10 -12.01 -4.10
N ALA A 69 -12.12 -12.90 -3.95
CA ALA A 69 -10.99 -12.74 -3.02
C ALA A 69 -9.69 -13.12 -3.71
N ILE A 70 -8.65 -12.32 -3.52
CA ILE A 70 -7.29 -12.63 -3.92
C ILE A 70 -6.50 -12.95 -2.66
N LEU A 71 -5.93 -14.14 -2.60
CA LEU A 71 -5.12 -14.62 -1.49
C LEU A 71 -3.65 -14.68 -1.94
N TYR A 72 -2.75 -14.17 -1.13
CA TYR A 72 -1.32 -14.18 -1.39
C TYR A 72 -0.52 -14.50 -0.14
N ARG A 73 0.70 -14.99 -0.31
CA ARG A 73 1.53 -15.47 0.81
C ARG A 73 2.18 -14.35 1.58
N THR A 74 2.62 -13.28 0.90
CA THR A 74 3.35 -12.16 1.50
C THR A 74 2.72 -10.82 1.12
N ASN A 75 2.77 -9.86 2.03
CA ASN A 75 2.23 -8.52 1.79
C ASN A 75 2.92 -7.78 0.62
N ALA A 76 4.14 -8.18 0.25
CA ALA A 76 4.83 -7.59 -0.89
C ALA A 76 4.12 -7.85 -2.22
N GLN A 77 3.45 -9.00 -2.35
CA GLN A 77 2.70 -9.39 -3.55
C GLN A 77 1.44 -8.53 -3.79
N SER A 78 0.91 -7.88 -2.73
CA SER A 78 -0.30 -7.04 -2.87
C SER A 78 -0.16 -5.93 -3.89
N ARG A 79 1.05 -5.36 -4.04
CA ARG A 79 1.32 -4.21 -4.91
C ARG A 79 0.88 -4.43 -6.35
N VAL A 80 1.24 -5.57 -6.92
CA VAL A 80 0.97 -5.89 -8.33
C VAL A 80 -0.53 -6.02 -8.58
N PHE A 81 -1.23 -6.67 -7.64
CA PHE A 81 -2.70 -6.77 -7.69
C PHE A 81 -3.36 -5.41 -7.52
N GLU A 82 -2.91 -4.59 -6.57
CA GLU A 82 -3.43 -3.24 -6.36
C GLU A 82 -3.29 -2.36 -7.62
N GLU A 83 -2.10 -2.38 -8.24
CA GLU A 83 -1.85 -1.63 -9.48
C GLU A 83 -2.74 -2.12 -10.63
N SER A 84 -2.88 -3.43 -10.82
CA SER A 84 -3.66 -4.02 -11.89
C SER A 84 -5.16 -3.79 -11.72
N LEU A 85 -5.69 -3.97 -10.52
CA LEU A 85 -7.09 -3.70 -10.19
C LEU A 85 -7.44 -2.22 -10.36
N ARG A 86 -6.52 -1.32 -9.97
CA ARG A 86 -6.68 0.13 -10.14
C ARG A 86 -6.72 0.53 -11.61
N ARG A 87 -5.84 -0.02 -12.45
CA ARG A 87 -5.85 0.22 -13.91
C ARG A 87 -7.17 -0.18 -14.56
N MET A 88 -7.81 -1.24 -14.05
CA MET A 88 -9.10 -1.71 -14.55
C MET A 88 -10.30 -1.07 -13.82
N ASN A 89 -10.07 -0.08 -12.95
CA ASN A 89 -11.09 0.58 -12.14
C ASN A 89 -11.93 -0.39 -11.28
N ILE A 90 -11.31 -1.47 -10.80
CA ILE A 90 -11.93 -2.44 -9.91
C ILE A 90 -11.64 -2.02 -8.47
N LYS A 91 -12.69 -1.66 -7.73
CA LYS A 91 -12.57 -1.31 -6.30
C LYS A 91 -12.25 -2.56 -5.48
N TYR A 92 -11.28 -2.46 -4.58
CA TYR A 92 -10.82 -3.54 -3.71
C TYR A 92 -10.62 -3.04 -2.27
N ARG A 93 -10.48 -4.00 -1.34
CA ARG A 93 -10.10 -3.76 0.06
C ARG A 93 -9.00 -4.74 0.45
N ILE A 94 -7.95 -4.27 1.10
CA ILE A 94 -6.91 -5.13 1.69
C ILE A 94 -7.33 -5.48 3.11
N ILE A 95 -7.24 -6.78 3.44
CA ILE A 95 -7.57 -7.32 4.75
C ILE A 95 -6.30 -7.94 5.34
N GLY A 96 -5.99 -7.62 6.59
CA GLY A 96 -4.85 -8.19 7.33
C GLY A 96 -3.48 -7.59 7.02
N GLY A 97 -3.42 -6.48 6.27
CA GLY A 97 -2.18 -5.77 5.97
C GLY A 97 -2.42 -4.30 5.64
N LEU A 98 -1.33 -3.53 5.65
CA LEU A 98 -1.34 -2.18 5.08
C LEU A 98 -1.14 -2.27 3.57
N SER A 99 -1.91 -1.51 2.80
CA SER A 99 -1.65 -1.28 1.38
C SER A 99 -0.19 -0.84 1.19
N PHE A 100 0.43 -1.22 0.07
CA PHE A 100 1.78 -0.77 -0.28
C PHE A 100 1.94 0.75 -0.09
N TYR A 101 0.98 1.53 -0.57
CA TYR A 101 1.01 2.99 -0.47
C TYR A 101 0.71 3.54 0.94
N GLN A 102 0.25 2.70 1.86
CA GLN A 102 0.03 3.08 3.26
C GLN A 102 1.24 2.84 4.14
N ARG A 103 2.26 2.14 3.65
CA ARG A 103 3.51 1.89 4.37
C ARG A 103 4.20 3.21 4.66
N ARG A 104 4.80 3.30 5.85
CA ARG A 104 5.44 4.53 6.33
C ARG A 104 6.53 5.00 5.38
N GLU A 105 7.42 4.11 5.00
CA GLU A 105 8.57 4.39 4.11
C GLU A 105 8.14 4.86 2.72
N ILE A 106 7.02 4.34 2.20
CA ILE A 106 6.47 4.79 0.91
C ILE A 106 5.86 6.19 1.03
N LYS A 107 5.13 6.45 2.12
CA LYS A 107 4.59 7.80 2.39
C LYS A 107 5.69 8.82 2.59
N ASP A 108 6.78 8.42 3.23
CA ASP A 108 7.95 9.28 3.48
C ASP A 108 8.62 9.65 2.15
N LEU A 109 8.87 8.66 1.29
CA LEU A 109 9.43 8.88 -0.05
C LEU A 109 8.52 9.76 -0.92
N LEU A 110 7.23 9.48 -0.91
CA LEU A 110 6.25 10.29 -1.66
C LEU A 110 6.18 11.73 -1.13
N ALA A 111 6.37 11.95 0.17
CA ALA A 111 6.41 13.30 0.73
C ALA A 111 7.63 14.10 0.22
N TYR A 112 8.80 13.47 0.09
CA TYR A 112 9.95 14.10 -0.55
C TYR A 112 9.64 14.50 -2.00
N LEU A 113 9.12 13.58 -2.80
CA LEU A 113 8.76 13.83 -4.21
C LEU A 113 7.69 14.93 -4.34
N ARG A 114 6.68 14.92 -3.46
CA ARG A 114 5.63 15.95 -3.46
C ARG A 114 6.20 17.32 -3.12
N PHE A 115 7.09 17.40 -2.14
CA PHE A 115 7.68 18.66 -1.73
C PHE A 115 8.64 19.24 -2.78
N THR A 116 9.35 18.41 -3.54
CA THR A 116 10.17 18.88 -4.68
C THR A 116 9.34 19.48 -5.80
N VAL A 117 8.13 18.97 -6.03
CA VAL A 117 7.20 19.47 -7.06
C VAL A 117 6.40 20.67 -6.56
N ASN A 118 5.99 20.65 -5.28
CA ASN A 118 5.21 21.72 -4.67
C ASN A 118 5.80 22.13 -3.31
N GLN A 119 6.58 23.18 -3.30
CA GLN A 119 7.26 23.73 -2.12
C GLN A 119 6.30 24.42 -1.12
N GLN A 120 5.02 24.53 -1.44
CA GLN A 120 3.96 25.02 -0.54
C GLN A 120 3.26 23.88 0.19
N ASP A 121 3.57 22.60 -0.11
CA ASP A 121 2.97 21.44 0.55
C ASP A 121 3.46 21.31 1.99
N THR A 122 2.77 21.98 2.92
CA THR A 122 3.11 22.00 4.34
C THR A 122 3.00 20.62 4.99
N GLU A 123 2.14 19.74 4.52
CA GLU A 123 2.00 18.38 5.06
C GLU A 123 3.19 17.50 4.63
N ALA A 124 3.63 17.62 3.38
CA ALA A 124 4.85 16.97 2.92
C ALA A 124 6.07 17.49 3.71
N PHE A 125 6.18 18.81 3.88
CA PHE A 125 7.25 19.42 4.69
C PHE A 125 7.30 18.89 6.12
N LYS A 126 6.18 18.93 6.85
CA LYS A 126 6.09 18.41 8.23
C LYS A 126 6.56 16.96 8.32
N ARG A 127 6.25 16.17 7.29
CA ARG A 127 6.60 14.76 7.27
C ARG A 127 8.10 14.52 7.08
N ILE A 128 8.78 15.32 6.25
CA ILE A 128 10.17 15.09 5.84
C ILE A 128 11.20 15.87 6.66
N ILE A 129 10.83 16.96 7.31
CA ILE A 129 11.78 17.86 7.96
C ILE A 129 12.66 17.17 9.01
N ASN A 130 12.15 16.16 9.69
CA ASN A 130 12.89 15.31 10.63
C ASN A 130 13.16 13.89 10.10
N LEU A 131 13.18 13.70 8.80
CA LEU A 131 13.47 12.43 8.17
C LEU A 131 14.61 12.61 7.14
N PRO A 132 15.85 12.15 7.39
CA PRO A 132 16.32 11.52 8.64
C PRO A 132 16.21 12.46 9.85
N LYS A 133 16.36 11.89 11.05
CA LYS A 133 16.21 12.64 12.31
C LYS A 133 17.27 13.77 12.40
N ARG A 134 16.81 15.03 12.42
CA ARG A 134 17.64 16.24 12.48
C ARG A 134 17.57 16.96 13.84
N GLY A 135 16.69 16.51 14.74
CA GLY A 135 16.52 17.13 16.06
C GLY A 135 15.77 18.47 16.03
N ILE A 136 14.99 18.72 15.00
CA ILE A 136 14.17 19.92 14.87
C ILE A 136 12.88 19.71 15.69
N GLY A 137 12.66 20.57 16.70
CA GLY A 137 11.48 20.50 17.57
C GLY A 137 10.20 20.98 16.89
N ASP A 138 9.07 20.48 17.37
CA ASP A 138 7.74 20.84 16.83
C ASP A 138 7.46 22.35 16.89
N GLN A 139 7.96 23.05 17.92
CA GLN A 139 7.85 24.50 18.03
C GLN A 139 8.59 25.23 16.90
N THR A 140 9.75 24.72 16.48
CA THR A 140 10.50 25.29 15.35
C THR A 140 9.74 25.07 14.04
N VAL A 141 9.21 23.88 13.83
CA VAL A 141 8.37 23.56 12.66
C VAL A 141 7.14 24.47 12.61
N ALA A 142 6.43 24.63 13.73
CA ALA A 142 5.28 25.53 13.83
C ALA A 142 5.66 26.99 13.52
N LYS A 143 6.80 27.47 14.05
CA LYS A 143 7.29 28.81 13.77
C LYS A 143 7.57 29.04 12.28
N ILE A 144 8.23 28.08 11.61
CA ILE A 144 8.48 28.17 10.17
C ILE A 144 7.17 28.29 9.37
N LEU A 145 6.18 27.47 9.70
CA LEU A 145 4.88 27.50 9.02
C LEU A 145 4.11 28.82 9.21
N VAL A 146 4.12 29.34 10.44
CA VAL A 146 3.51 30.65 10.75
C VAL A 146 4.23 31.75 9.99
N THR A 147 5.57 31.78 10.04
CA THR A 147 6.38 32.78 9.34
C THR A 147 6.16 32.73 7.82
N ALA A 148 6.02 31.55 7.23
CA ALA A 148 5.70 31.37 5.82
C ALA A 148 4.34 32.01 5.47
N ALA A 149 3.33 31.75 6.29
CA ALA A 149 2.00 32.31 6.10
C ALA A 149 1.97 33.83 6.28
N GLU A 150 2.63 34.36 7.32
CA GLU A 150 2.68 35.81 7.60
C GLU A 150 3.41 36.62 6.51
N ASN A 151 4.45 36.03 5.90
CA ASN A 151 5.24 36.69 4.86
C ASN A 151 4.74 36.35 3.45
N ASN A 152 3.69 35.56 3.31
CA ASN A 152 3.17 35.08 2.02
C ASN A 152 4.26 34.44 1.14
N LYS A 153 5.18 33.67 1.79
CA LYS A 153 6.29 32.95 1.19
C LYS A 153 6.04 31.45 1.26
N SER A 154 6.69 30.69 0.36
CA SER A 154 6.73 29.23 0.47
C SER A 154 7.53 28.81 1.70
N VAL A 155 7.25 27.63 2.23
CA VAL A 155 8.02 27.05 3.33
C VAL A 155 9.49 26.90 2.93
N TRP A 156 9.77 26.59 1.66
CA TRP A 156 11.13 26.45 1.14
C TRP A 156 11.92 27.77 1.16
N GLU A 157 11.29 28.89 0.83
CA GLU A 157 11.93 30.21 0.92
C GLU A 157 12.26 30.59 2.37
N ILE A 158 11.39 30.27 3.32
CA ILE A 158 11.70 30.49 4.74
C ILE A 158 12.85 29.58 5.22
N VAL A 159 12.90 28.35 4.75
CA VAL A 159 14.01 27.41 5.05
C VAL A 159 15.33 27.92 4.46
N GLY A 160 15.33 28.46 3.24
CA GLY A 160 16.50 29.06 2.60
C GLY A 160 17.07 30.26 3.37
N ASP A 161 16.19 31.04 4.01
CA ASP A 161 16.55 32.21 4.82
C ASP A 161 16.45 31.93 6.33
N ILE A 162 16.59 30.68 6.77
CA ILE A 162 16.23 30.21 8.12
C ILE A 162 16.88 31.01 9.25
N HIS A 163 18.13 31.44 9.08
CA HIS A 163 18.86 32.20 10.08
C HIS A 163 18.26 33.59 10.37
N THR A 164 17.45 34.11 9.44
CA THR A 164 16.70 35.37 9.65
C THR A 164 15.52 35.18 10.60
N TYR A 165 14.92 33.99 10.60
CA TYR A 165 13.66 33.71 11.31
C TYR A 165 13.82 32.85 12.55
N VAL A 166 14.84 31.97 12.56
CA VAL A 166 15.10 31.02 13.63
C VAL A 166 16.57 31.12 14.01
N SER A 167 16.88 31.21 15.29
CA SER A 167 18.22 31.32 15.80
C SER A 167 18.71 30.02 16.46
N GLY A 168 20.02 29.85 16.56
CA GLY A 168 20.68 28.81 17.35
C GLY A 168 20.70 27.43 16.67
N ARG A 169 20.75 26.38 17.50
CA ARG A 169 20.97 25.00 17.06
C ARG A 169 19.95 24.49 16.03
N ALA A 170 18.72 24.96 16.11
CA ALA A 170 17.66 24.54 15.21
C ALA A 170 17.87 25.07 13.78
N ALA A 171 18.34 26.30 13.61
CA ALA A 171 18.67 26.87 12.29
C ALA A 171 19.81 26.06 11.64
N ASN A 172 20.86 25.78 12.39
CA ASN A 172 22.02 25.00 11.90
C ASN A 172 21.63 23.55 11.51
N ALA A 173 20.63 22.97 12.16
CA ALA A 173 20.14 21.62 11.85
C ALA A 173 19.25 21.58 10.58
N ILE A 174 18.70 22.72 10.19
CA ILE A 174 17.88 22.86 8.98
C ILE A 174 18.75 23.11 7.75
N ASP A 175 19.88 23.80 7.95
CA ASP A 175 20.82 24.20 6.90
C ASP A 175 21.72 23.03 6.40
N GLN A 176 21.68 21.88 7.08
CA GLN A 176 22.36 20.63 6.73
C GLN A 176 21.48 19.70 5.86
#